data_83555a1d9c3e91d20196a3c4cb7ff03e
#
_entry.id   83555a1d9c3e91d20196a3c4cb7ff03e
#
_cell.length_a   1.000
_cell.length_b   1.000
_cell.length_c   1.000
_cell.angle_alpha   90.00
_cell.angle_beta   90.00
_cell.angle_gamma   90.00
#
_symmetry.space_group_name_H-M   'P 1'
#
loop_
_entity.id
_entity.type
_entity.pdbx_description
1 polymer ?
#
loop_
_entity_poly.entity_id
_entity_poly.type
_entity_poly.pdbx_seq_one_letter_code
_entity_poly.pdbx_strand_id
1 'polypeptide(L)'
;MSSPELLLRIAAAQRAVLAQTELLHREFGRAHSQWKADGTRVTAVDLAISAGIFRELGASFPADQFFSEELAHGDAPVPVTARFGWVLDPIDGTNNYAMGLAHCAIALALFEHGRPVYGVIYDLARRKLMHGGPGFGLLDGDQPARVLPGPLHRHSLIGFHSPVDQKHGAQARRILEAFKIRGLGSSTLHLAYVAVGILDGVIDHNVRIWDIAAAVPLVWAGGGEVQFLNGEQFPLRQFDLKMPRIFYVAGNAAVCARLREVLEA
;
A
#
# COMPACT_ATOMS: atom_id res chain seq x y z
N MET A 1 13.34 -6.40 -21.81
CA MET A 1 11.98 -6.22 -22.39
C MET A 1 11.00 -6.95 -21.48
N SER A 2 9.91 -6.30 -21.09
CA SER A 2 8.88 -6.92 -20.22
C SER A 2 8.18 -8.05 -20.98
N SER A 3 7.90 -9.18 -20.30
CA SER A 3 7.22 -10.30 -20.94
C SER A 3 5.78 -9.94 -21.33
N PRO A 4 5.27 -10.44 -22.46
CA PRO A 4 3.85 -10.24 -22.84
C PRO A 4 2.87 -10.65 -21.73
N GLU A 5 3.19 -11.71 -20.99
CA GLU A 5 2.40 -12.18 -19.85
C GLU A 5 2.26 -11.15 -18.74
N LEU A 6 3.33 -10.39 -18.46
CA LEU A 6 3.34 -9.34 -17.45
C LEU A 6 2.49 -8.14 -17.91
N LEU A 7 2.59 -7.75 -19.19
CA LEU A 7 1.80 -6.65 -19.75
C LEU A 7 0.29 -6.94 -19.71
N LEU A 8 -0.11 -8.19 -20.02
CA LEU A 8 -1.51 -8.60 -19.93
C LEU A 8 -2.05 -8.49 -18.50
N ARG A 9 -1.26 -8.91 -17.49
CA ARG A 9 -1.62 -8.80 -16.08
C ARG A 9 -1.73 -7.36 -15.62
N ILE A 10 -0.80 -6.50 -16.03
CA ILE A 10 -0.84 -5.07 -15.73
C ILE A 10 -2.12 -4.42 -16.25
N ALA A 11 -2.47 -4.68 -17.51
CA ALA A 11 -3.70 -4.15 -18.09
C ALA A 11 -4.95 -4.68 -17.38
N ALA A 12 -4.97 -5.97 -17.00
CA ALA A 12 -6.07 -6.57 -16.26
C ALA A 12 -6.19 -5.98 -14.84
N ALA A 13 -5.08 -5.74 -14.14
CA ALA A 13 -5.07 -5.12 -12.81
C ALA A 13 -5.73 -3.74 -12.82
N GLN A 14 -5.36 -2.89 -13.78
CA GLN A 14 -5.92 -1.55 -13.92
C GLN A 14 -7.44 -1.61 -14.17
N ARG A 15 -7.91 -2.48 -15.08
CA ARG A 15 -9.33 -2.65 -15.36
C ARG A 15 -10.08 -3.17 -14.14
N ALA A 16 -9.56 -4.19 -13.47
CA ALA A 16 -10.20 -4.81 -12.32
C ALA A 16 -10.38 -3.82 -11.16
N VAL A 17 -9.38 -2.97 -10.88
CA VAL A 17 -9.47 -1.91 -9.86
C VAL A 17 -10.47 -0.83 -10.29
N LEU A 18 -10.40 -0.33 -11.52
CA LEU A 18 -11.31 0.70 -12.02
C LEU A 18 -12.78 0.23 -12.04
N ALA A 19 -13.04 -1.04 -12.30
CA ALA A 19 -14.38 -1.61 -12.27
C ALA A 19 -15.04 -1.56 -10.87
N GLN A 20 -14.27 -1.40 -9.80
CA GLN A 20 -14.80 -1.33 -8.42
C GLN A 20 -15.06 0.10 -7.95
N THR A 21 -14.62 1.11 -8.70
CA THR A 21 -14.66 2.51 -8.24
C THR A 21 -16.08 3.06 -8.07
N GLU A 22 -17.04 2.63 -8.88
CA GLU A 22 -18.43 3.03 -8.74
C GLU A 22 -19.03 2.53 -7.41
N LEU A 23 -18.81 1.25 -7.08
CA LEU A 23 -19.21 0.67 -5.81
C LEU A 23 -18.54 1.41 -4.64
N LEU A 24 -17.24 1.63 -4.72
CA LEU A 24 -16.47 2.34 -3.70
C LEU A 24 -17.05 3.73 -3.42
N HIS A 25 -17.34 4.52 -4.45
CA HIS A 25 -17.89 5.86 -4.29
C HIS A 25 -19.35 5.86 -3.79
N ARG A 26 -20.18 4.94 -4.27
CA ARG A 26 -21.59 4.86 -3.91
C ARG A 26 -21.80 4.59 -2.42
N GLU A 27 -21.00 3.70 -1.85
CA GLU A 27 -21.12 3.25 -0.48
C GLU A 27 -20.26 4.04 0.52
N PHE A 28 -19.46 4.99 0.05
CA PHE A 28 -18.57 5.79 0.88
C PHE A 28 -19.32 6.55 1.98
N GLY A 29 -18.91 6.37 3.24
CA GLY A 29 -19.52 6.97 4.41
C GLY A 29 -20.93 6.43 4.75
N ARG A 30 -21.38 5.38 4.05
CA ARG A 30 -22.69 4.73 4.22
C ARG A 30 -22.59 3.27 4.60
N ALA A 31 -21.44 2.65 4.35
CA ALA A 31 -21.23 1.23 4.59
C ALA A 31 -21.28 0.91 6.09
N HIS A 32 -22.11 -0.06 6.45
CA HIS A 32 -22.08 -0.63 7.79
C HIS A 32 -20.77 -1.40 8.01
N SER A 33 -20.07 -1.07 9.08
CA SER A 33 -18.80 -1.72 9.42
C SER A 33 -18.96 -2.62 10.64
N GLN A 34 -18.15 -3.68 10.67
CA GLN A 34 -17.99 -4.58 11.82
C GLN A 34 -16.54 -4.52 12.32
N TRP A 35 -16.35 -4.77 13.62
CA TRP A 35 -15.02 -4.90 14.19
C TRP A 35 -14.52 -6.32 14.03
N LYS A 36 -13.32 -6.48 13.50
CA LYS A 36 -12.59 -7.75 13.48
C LYS A 36 -11.96 -8.03 14.85
N ALA A 37 -11.56 -9.27 15.09
CA ALA A 37 -10.94 -9.69 16.37
C ALA A 37 -9.63 -8.95 16.67
N ASP A 38 -8.93 -8.47 15.66
CA ASP A 38 -7.69 -7.71 15.79
C ASP A 38 -7.90 -6.20 16.01
N GLY A 39 -9.16 -5.76 16.14
CA GLY A 39 -9.53 -4.36 16.36
C GLY A 39 -9.54 -3.50 15.09
N THR A 40 -9.40 -4.08 13.90
CA THR A 40 -9.62 -3.39 12.62
C THR A 40 -11.08 -3.47 12.20
N ARG A 41 -11.49 -2.66 11.21
CA ARG A 41 -12.85 -2.67 10.65
C ARG A 41 -12.89 -3.42 9.33
N VAL A 42 -14.05 -3.98 9.04
CA VAL A 42 -14.41 -4.51 7.73
C VAL A 42 -15.82 -4.06 7.35
N THR A 43 -16.08 -3.84 6.08
CA THR A 43 -17.41 -3.57 5.54
C THR A 43 -17.78 -4.61 4.49
N ALA A 44 -19.06 -4.71 4.15
CA ALA A 44 -19.51 -5.54 3.03
C ALA A 44 -18.89 -5.08 1.69
N VAL A 45 -18.45 -3.82 1.61
CA VAL A 45 -17.80 -3.27 0.42
C VAL A 45 -16.39 -3.84 0.24
N ASP A 46 -15.62 -4.00 1.33
CA ASP A 46 -14.30 -4.66 1.29
C ASP A 46 -14.41 -6.06 0.69
N LEU A 47 -15.39 -6.85 1.17
CA LEU A 47 -15.64 -8.20 0.67
C LEU A 47 -16.09 -8.20 -0.80
N ALA A 48 -16.96 -7.28 -1.19
CA ALA A 48 -17.48 -7.18 -2.55
C ALA A 48 -16.38 -6.78 -3.54
N ILE A 49 -15.52 -5.82 -3.18
CA ILE A 49 -14.37 -5.39 -4.00
C ILE A 49 -13.38 -6.54 -4.16
N SER A 50 -13.02 -7.25 -3.06
CA SER A 50 -12.14 -8.41 -3.11
C SER A 50 -12.69 -9.49 -4.05
N ALA A 51 -13.95 -9.86 -3.90
CA ALA A 51 -14.60 -10.85 -4.73
C ALA A 51 -14.68 -10.42 -6.21
N GLY A 52 -14.95 -9.13 -6.48
CA GLY A 52 -15.03 -8.58 -7.83
C GLY A 52 -13.69 -8.64 -8.56
N ILE A 53 -12.62 -8.13 -7.93
CA ILE A 53 -11.28 -8.12 -8.49
C ILE A 53 -10.77 -9.55 -8.73
N PHE A 54 -10.90 -10.44 -7.75
CA PHE A 54 -10.36 -11.79 -7.87
C PHE A 54 -11.15 -12.67 -8.82
N ARG A 55 -12.45 -12.45 -8.99
CA ARG A 55 -13.24 -13.12 -10.03
C ARG A 55 -12.75 -12.72 -11.43
N GLU A 56 -12.50 -11.42 -11.68
CA GLU A 56 -12.02 -10.95 -12.98
C GLU A 56 -10.62 -11.48 -13.30
N LEU A 57 -9.70 -11.35 -12.35
CA LEU A 57 -8.33 -11.80 -12.52
C LEU A 57 -8.22 -13.32 -12.58
N GLY A 58 -8.94 -14.04 -11.74
CA GLY A 58 -8.95 -15.51 -11.71
C GLY A 58 -9.52 -16.14 -12.99
N ALA A 59 -10.50 -15.49 -13.61
CA ALA A 59 -11.00 -15.93 -14.91
C ALA A 59 -9.95 -15.80 -16.03
N SER A 60 -9.09 -14.78 -15.96
CA SER A 60 -8.04 -14.51 -16.94
C SER A 60 -6.73 -15.25 -16.65
N PHE A 61 -6.41 -15.45 -15.37
CA PHE A 61 -5.13 -15.99 -14.88
C PHE A 61 -5.35 -17.07 -13.81
N PRO A 62 -5.95 -18.22 -14.14
CA PRO A 62 -6.31 -19.25 -13.16
C PRO A 62 -5.10 -19.94 -12.49
N ALA A 63 -3.89 -19.78 -13.04
CA ALA A 63 -2.66 -20.31 -12.46
C ALA A 63 -1.98 -19.36 -11.46
N ASP A 64 -2.49 -18.14 -11.31
CA ASP A 64 -1.95 -17.17 -10.36
C ASP A 64 -2.48 -17.44 -8.94
N GLN A 65 -1.75 -16.99 -7.92
CA GLN A 65 -2.22 -17.00 -6.53
C GLN A 65 -2.81 -15.65 -6.14
N PHE A 66 -3.83 -15.70 -5.27
CA PHE A 66 -4.58 -14.52 -4.84
C PHE A 66 -4.59 -14.41 -3.33
N PHE A 67 -4.15 -13.27 -2.81
CA PHE A 67 -4.04 -12.97 -1.38
C PHE A 67 -4.74 -11.64 -1.08
N SER A 68 -5.55 -11.61 -0.03
CA SER A 68 -6.23 -10.40 0.43
C SER A 68 -6.33 -10.40 1.94
N GLU A 69 -6.35 -9.21 2.53
CA GLU A 69 -6.67 -9.02 3.94
C GLU A 69 -8.02 -9.65 4.31
N GLU A 70 -9.00 -9.60 3.39
CA GLU A 70 -10.40 -9.96 3.68
C GLU A 70 -10.80 -11.36 3.22
N LEU A 71 -9.97 -12.05 2.45
CA LEU A 71 -10.25 -13.42 2.06
C LEU A 71 -9.71 -14.40 3.10
N ALA A 72 -10.61 -15.17 3.69
CA ALA A 72 -10.25 -16.22 4.62
C ALA A 72 -9.43 -17.32 3.92
N HIS A 73 -8.11 -17.30 4.09
CA HIS A 73 -7.24 -18.43 3.71
C HIS A 73 -7.15 -19.48 4.83
N GLY A 74 -8.06 -19.43 5.81
CA GLY A 74 -7.96 -20.20 7.04
C GLY A 74 -6.95 -19.58 8.04
N ASP A 75 -6.67 -20.31 9.11
CA ASP A 75 -5.74 -19.87 10.18
C ASP A 75 -4.26 -20.14 9.87
N ALA A 76 -3.95 -20.87 8.79
CA ALA A 76 -2.58 -21.25 8.44
C ALA A 76 -1.98 -20.35 7.37
N PRO A 77 -0.67 -20.05 7.46
CA PRO A 77 0.04 -19.34 6.41
C PRO A 77 -0.04 -20.07 5.06
N VAL A 78 -0.26 -19.33 3.98
CA VAL A 78 -0.34 -19.86 2.61
C VAL A 78 1.01 -19.66 1.91
N PRO A 79 1.71 -20.74 1.49
CA PRO A 79 2.95 -20.61 0.73
C PRO A 79 2.74 -19.89 -0.60
N VAL A 80 3.70 -19.01 -0.96
CA VAL A 80 3.74 -18.38 -2.28
C VAL A 80 4.54 -19.28 -3.21
N THR A 81 3.84 -20.02 -4.05
CA THR A 81 4.41 -21.06 -4.94
C THR A 81 4.24 -20.76 -6.43
N ALA A 82 3.21 -20.01 -6.81
CA ALA A 82 3.01 -19.62 -8.20
C ALA A 82 4.04 -18.57 -8.64
N ARG A 83 4.35 -18.56 -9.94
CA ARG A 83 5.20 -17.53 -10.52
C ARG A 83 4.61 -16.15 -10.32
N PHE A 84 3.31 -16.00 -10.61
CA PHE A 84 2.58 -14.75 -10.42
C PHE A 84 1.60 -14.85 -9.25
N GLY A 85 1.46 -13.75 -8.54
CA GLY A 85 0.50 -13.63 -7.46
C GLY A 85 0.00 -12.21 -7.32
N TRP A 86 -1.10 -12.07 -6.61
CA TRP A 86 -1.80 -10.81 -6.38
C TRP A 86 -1.97 -10.60 -4.89
N VAL A 87 -1.60 -9.42 -4.42
CA VAL A 87 -1.87 -9.01 -3.03
C VAL A 87 -2.78 -7.79 -3.07
N LEU A 88 -3.93 -7.92 -2.42
CA LEU A 88 -4.99 -6.92 -2.42
C LEU A 88 -5.29 -6.44 -1.01
N ASP A 89 -5.31 -5.13 -0.84
CA ASP A 89 -6.09 -4.46 0.19
C ASP A 89 -7.31 -3.82 -0.51
N PRO A 90 -8.53 -4.29 -0.25
CA PRO A 90 -9.72 -3.81 -0.95
C PRO A 90 -10.07 -2.37 -0.58
N ILE A 91 -9.86 -1.99 0.69
CA ILE A 91 -10.03 -0.61 1.17
C ILE A 91 -9.02 -0.33 2.28
N ASP A 92 -7.78 0.03 1.93
CA ASP A 92 -6.87 0.58 2.94
C ASP A 92 -7.45 1.87 3.52
N GLY A 93 -7.51 1.93 4.85
CA GLY A 93 -8.23 2.98 5.55
C GLY A 93 -9.72 2.70 5.73
N THR A 94 -10.14 1.45 5.96
CA THR A 94 -11.54 1.05 6.19
C THR A 94 -12.22 1.86 7.30
N ASN A 95 -11.47 2.25 8.34
CA ASN A 95 -11.99 3.13 9.38
C ASN A 95 -12.40 4.51 8.83
N ASN A 96 -11.54 5.12 8.02
CA ASN A 96 -11.82 6.37 7.32
C ASN A 96 -13.03 6.22 6.41
N TYR A 97 -13.05 5.14 5.62
CA TYR A 97 -14.13 4.85 4.69
C TYR A 97 -15.49 4.78 5.38
N ALA A 98 -15.60 4.02 6.47
CA ALA A 98 -16.84 3.89 7.24
C ALA A 98 -17.30 5.19 7.89
N MET A 99 -16.36 6.06 8.27
CA MET A 99 -16.64 7.36 8.90
C MET A 99 -16.83 8.50 7.91
N GLY A 100 -16.68 8.27 6.59
CA GLY A 100 -16.81 9.31 5.57
C GLY A 100 -15.60 10.23 5.45
N LEU A 101 -14.42 9.79 5.90
CA LEU A 101 -13.13 10.45 5.67
C LEU A 101 -12.52 9.89 4.39
N ALA A 102 -12.27 10.73 3.40
CA ALA A 102 -11.97 10.28 2.05
C ALA A 102 -10.53 9.72 1.85
N HIS A 103 -9.67 9.73 2.88
CA HIS A 103 -8.32 9.15 2.80
C HIS A 103 -8.38 7.63 2.92
N CYS A 104 -8.75 6.98 1.83
CA CYS A 104 -8.79 5.52 1.67
C CYS A 104 -8.55 5.16 0.20
N ALA A 105 -8.11 3.94 -0.05
CA ALA A 105 -7.69 3.50 -1.37
C ALA A 105 -7.98 2.01 -1.60
N ILE A 106 -8.21 1.61 -2.87
CA ILE A 106 -8.06 0.23 -3.30
C ILE A 106 -6.59 0.04 -3.69
N ALA A 107 -5.92 -0.98 -3.16
CA ALA A 107 -4.51 -1.26 -3.40
C ALA A 107 -4.29 -2.68 -3.90
N LEU A 108 -3.87 -2.84 -5.15
CA LEU A 108 -3.60 -4.12 -5.79
C LEU A 108 -2.15 -4.20 -6.25
N ALA A 109 -1.41 -5.19 -5.78
CA ALA A 109 -0.04 -5.47 -6.19
C ALA A 109 0.04 -6.73 -7.04
N LEU A 110 0.77 -6.67 -8.14
CA LEU A 110 1.19 -7.81 -8.92
C LEU A 110 2.58 -8.25 -8.49
N PHE A 111 2.71 -9.52 -8.16
CA PHE A 111 3.96 -10.17 -7.76
C PHE A 111 4.46 -11.10 -8.85
N GLU A 112 5.77 -11.16 -9.04
CA GLU A 112 6.46 -12.21 -9.77
C GLU A 112 7.52 -12.83 -8.88
N HIS A 113 7.49 -14.16 -8.68
CA HIS A 113 8.39 -14.90 -7.78
C HIS A 113 8.46 -14.30 -6.36
N GLY A 114 7.31 -13.89 -5.81
CA GLY A 114 7.20 -13.31 -4.48
C GLY A 114 7.71 -11.86 -4.36
N ARG A 115 8.08 -11.19 -5.47
CA ARG A 115 8.49 -9.78 -5.47
C ARG A 115 7.41 -8.90 -6.10
N PRO A 116 7.05 -7.76 -5.51
CA PRO A 116 6.11 -6.85 -6.12
C PRO A 116 6.77 -6.19 -7.34
N VAL A 117 6.17 -6.38 -8.51
CA VAL A 117 6.68 -5.88 -9.80
C VAL A 117 5.84 -4.73 -10.36
N TYR A 118 4.58 -4.63 -9.93
CA TYR A 118 3.69 -3.56 -10.34
C TYR A 118 2.65 -3.29 -9.27
N GLY A 119 2.30 -2.02 -9.08
CA GLY A 119 1.23 -1.58 -8.19
C GLY A 119 0.16 -0.80 -8.91
N VAL A 120 -1.08 -0.96 -8.45
CA VAL A 120 -2.25 -0.21 -8.91
C VAL A 120 -3.01 0.25 -7.68
N ILE A 121 -3.13 1.56 -7.48
CA ILE A 121 -3.77 2.17 -6.31
C ILE A 121 -4.79 3.18 -6.79
N TYR A 122 -6.04 3.01 -6.40
CA TYR A 122 -7.08 4.00 -6.65
C TYR A 122 -7.32 4.84 -5.39
N ASP A 123 -6.98 6.12 -5.48
CA ASP A 123 -7.18 7.12 -4.43
C ASP A 123 -8.62 7.67 -4.51
N LEU A 124 -9.42 7.37 -3.50
CA LEU A 124 -10.84 7.77 -3.46
C LEU A 124 -10.99 9.30 -3.43
N ALA A 125 -10.20 9.99 -2.60
CA ALA A 125 -10.31 11.44 -2.44
C ALA A 125 -9.96 12.20 -3.72
N ARG A 126 -8.88 11.79 -4.38
CA ARG A 126 -8.37 12.43 -5.59
C ARG A 126 -9.03 11.91 -6.87
N ARG A 127 -9.77 10.80 -6.78
CA ARG A 127 -10.36 10.07 -7.92
C ARG A 127 -9.33 9.76 -9.01
N LYS A 128 -8.13 9.34 -8.59
CA LYS A 128 -7.02 9.05 -9.46
C LYS A 128 -6.50 7.64 -9.28
N LEU A 129 -6.08 7.05 -10.38
CA LEU A 129 -5.36 5.79 -10.39
C LEU A 129 -3.86 6.11 -10.39
N MET A 130 -3.14 5.74 -9.33
CA MET A 130 -1.69 5.74 -9.28
C MET A 130 -1.22 4.33 -9.63
N HIS A 131 -0.35 4.20 -10.63
CA HIS A 131 0.13 2.88 -11.01
C HIS A 131 1.52 2.92 -11.62
N GLY A 132 2.27 1.83 -11.47
CA GLY A 132 3.63 1.74 -11.97
C GLY A 132 4.42 0.59 -11.38
N GLY A 133 5.69 0.51 -11.78
CA GLY A 133 6.64 -0.47 -11.27
C GLY A 133 8.00 -0.32 -11.95
N PRO A 134 9.07 -0.96 -11.42
CA PRO A 134 10.40 -0.92 -12.01
C PRO A 134 10.40 -1.34 -13.48
N GLY A 135 10.92 -0.47 -14.34
CA GLY A 135 10.95 -0.67 -15.80
C GLY A 135 9.66 -0.27 -16.54
N PHE A 136 8.59 0.14 -15.82
CA PHE A 136 7.33 0.61 -16.42
C PHE A 136 7.08 2.10 -16.18
N GLY A 137 7.87 2.74 -15.30
CA GLY A 137 7.63 4.10 -14.85
C GLY A 137 6.51 4.18 -13.81
N LEU A 138 6.15 5.41 -13.44
CA LEU A 138 5.10 5.73 -12.48
C LEU A 138 4.18 6.79 -13.05
N LEU A 139 2.88 6.57 -12.96
CA LEU A 139 1.83 7.51 -13.35
C LEU A 139 0.92 7.85 -12.16
N ASP A 140 0.56 9.14 -12.05
CA ASP A 140 -0.50 9.67 -11.18
C ASP A 140 -1.66 10.14 -12.06
N GLY A 141 -2.63 9.29 -12.28
CA GLY A 141 -3.55 9.43 -13.41
C GLY A 141 -2.79 9.25 -14.71
N ASP A 142 -2.88 10.24 -15.60
CA ASP A 142 -2.19 10.24 -16.90
C ASP A 142 -0.84 10.98 -16.86
N GLN A 143 -0.40 11.47 -15.70
CA GLN A 143 0.80 12.29 -15.57
C GLN A 143 1.96 11.46 -15.02
N PRO A 144 3.15 11.52 -15.65
CA PRO A 144 4.35 10.95 -15.07
C PRO A 144 4.65 11.55 -13.69
N ALA A 145 5.02 10.71 -12.75
CA ALA A 145 5.30 11.11 -11.37
C ALA A 145 6.66 10.57 -10.90
N ARG A 146 7.17 11.15 -9.82
CA ARG A 146 8.40 10.70 -9.16
C ARG A 146 8.42 11.19 -7.71
N VAL A 147 9.28 10.59 -6.88
CA VAL A 147 9.55 11.07 -5.52
C VAL A 147 10.12 12.50 -5.55
N LEU A 148 9.86 13.26 -4.50
CA LEU A 148 10.42 14.61 -4.37
C LEU A 148 11.96 14.54 -4.29
N PRO A 149 12.67 15.40 -5.03
CA PRO A 149 14.12 15.48 -4.94
C PRO A 149 14.57 16.28 -3.72
N GLY A 150 15.83 16.06 -3.31
CA GLY A 150 16.49 16.85 -2.26
C GLY A 150 16.31 16.31 -0.85
N PRO A 151 17.04 16.89 0.12
CA PRO A 151 17.00 16.47 1.52
C PRO A 151 15.78 17.04 2.24
N LEU A 152 15.47 16.48 3.40
CA LEU A 152 14.44 17.01 4.31
C LEU A 152 14.83 18.39 4.85
N HIS A 153 13.82 19.22 5.02
CA HIS A 153 13.92 20.54 5.64
C HIS A 153 12.74 20.78 6.61
N ARG A 154 12.76 21.86 7.36
CA ARG A 154 11.76 22.16 8.41
C ARG A 154 10.29 22.25 7.93
N HIS A 155 10.06 22.32 6.63
CA HIS A 155 8.72 22.35 6.04
C HIS A 155 8.32 21.04 5.37
N SER A 156 9.22 20.06 5.34
CA SER A 156 8.95 18.75 4.76
C SER A 156 7.78 18.05 5.45
N LEU A 157 6.96 17.40 4.65
CA LEU A 157 5.77 16.67 5.09
C LEU A 157 6.08 15.18 5.19
N ILE A 158 5.97 14.62 6.39
CA ILE A 158 6.23 13.21 6.65
C ILE A 158 4.94 12.50 7.00
N GLY A 159 4.62 11.43 6.25
CA GLY A 159 3.57 10.49 6.61
C GLY A 159 3.98 9.73 7.88
N PHE A 160 3.09 9.65 8.86
CA PHE A 160 3.34 8.92 10.10
C PHE A 160 2.06 8.30 10.63
N HIS A 161 2.12 7.02 10.96
CA HIS A 161 0.96 6.28 11.42
C HIS A 161 0.71 6.45 12.93
N SER A 162 -0.57 6.46 13.30
CA SER A 162 -1.03 6.42 14.70
C SER A 162 -2.14 5.37 14.87
N PRO A 163 -2.33 4.78 16.07
CA PRO A 163 -1.59 5.02 17.31
C PRO A 163 -0.18 4.46 17.30
N VAL A 164 0.68 5.00 18.14
CA VAL A 164 2.06 4.58 18.31
C VAL A 164 2.18 3.62 19.48
N ASP A 165 2.81 2.47 19.29
CA ASP A 165 3.15 1.55 20.37
C ASP A 165 4.05 2.20 21.41
N GLN A 166 3.92 1.83 22.68
CA GLN A 166 4.75 2.37 23.79
C GLN A 166 6.25 2.20 23.52
N LYS A 167 6.67 1.08 22.91
CA LYS A 167 8.08 0.83 22.55
C LYS A 167 8.65 1.84 21.55
N HIS A 168 7.80 2.48 20.73
CA HIS A 168 8.18 3.49 19.74
C HIS A 168 7.91 4.93 20.20
N GLY A 169 7.47 5.13 21.46
CA GLY A 169 7.06 6.44 21.97
C GLY A 169 8.17 7.49 21.93
N ALA A 170 9.40 7.12 22.27
CA ALA A 170 10.55 8.02 22.18
C ALA A 170 10.86 8.44 20.74
N GLN A 171 10.79 7.49 19.81
CA GLN A 171 10.97 7.74 18.38
C GLN A 171 9.87 8.66 17.83
N ALA A 172 8.61 8.38 18.17
CA ALA A 172 7.48 9.22 17.75
C ALA A 172 7.64 10.68 18.23
N ARG A 173 8.06 10.88 19.48
CA ARG A 173 8.32 12.22 20.01
C ARG A 173 9.37 12.96 19.17
N ARG A 174 10.50 12.33 18.86
CA ARG A 174 11.56 12.94 18.02
C ARG A 174 11.06 13.30 16.62
N ILE A 175 10.25 12.42 16.02
CA ILE A 175 9.65 12.65 14.70
C ILE A 175 8.71 13.87 14.73
N LEU A 176 7.83 13.96 15.75
CA LEU A 176 6.90 15.08 15.92
C LEU A 176 7.61 16.41 16.18
N GLU A 177 8.76 16.39 16.85
CA GLU A 177 9.59 17.58 17.11
C GLU A 177 10.38 18.01 15.85
N ALA A 178 10.76 17.06 14.98
CA ALA A 178 11.62 17.32 13.82
C ALA A 178 10.86 17.72 12.54
N PHE A 179 9.62 17.22 12.34
CA PHE A 179 8.93 17.31 11.05
C PHE A 179 7.46 17.72 11.15
N LYS A 180 6.91 18.19 10.02
CA LYS A 180 5.46 18.39 9.87
C LYS A 180 4.79 17.06 9.50
N ILE A 181 4.06 16.51 10.44
CA ILE A 181 3.44 15.18 10.29
C ILE A 181 2.09 15.26 9.59
N ARG A 182 1.81 14.19 8.80
CA ARG A 182 0.51 13.89 8.24
C ARG A 182 0.11 12.47 8.61
N GLY A 183 -0.94 12.33 9.43
CA GLY A 183 -1.57 11.06 9.76
C GLY A 183 -2.85 10.91 8.94
N LEU A 184 -2.78 10.21 7.80
CA LEU A 184 -3.92 10.10 6.88
C LEU A 184 -4.88 8.96 7.27
N GLY A 185 -4.45 8.02 8.10
CA GLY A 185 -5.24 6.84 8.45
C GLY A 185 -5.33 5.79 7.32
N SER A 186 -4.43 5.89 6.35
CA SER A 186 -4.24 4.97 5.23
C SER A 186 -2.74 4.85 4.98
N SER A 187 -2.18 3.69 5.23
CA SER A 187 -0.74 3.44 5.06
C SER A 187 -0.37 3.32 3.58
N THR A 188 -1.25 2.75 2.77
CA THR A 188 -1.11 2.75 1.30
C THR A 188 -0.98 4.17 0.76
N LEU A 189 -1.87 5.10 1.18
CA LEU A 189 -1.79 6.49 0.70
C LEU A 189 -0.56 7.23 1.22
N HIS A 190 -0.11 6.98 2.46
CA HIS A 190 1.15 7.55 2.92
C HIS A 190 2.30 7.21 1.96
N LEU A 191 2.48 5.92 1.66
CA LEU A 191 3.59 5.46 0.82
C LEU A 191 3.39 5.84 -0.66
N ALA A 192 2.17 5.76 -1.18
CA ALA A 192 1.84 6.17 -2.54
C ALA A 192 2.07 7.68 -2.75
N TYR A 193 1.76 8.51 -1.75
CA TYR A 193 2.01 9.95 -1.82
C TYR A 193 3.49 10.31 -1.78
N VAL A 194 4.32 9.48 -1.17
CA VAL A 194 5.78 9.60 -1.32
C VAL A 194 6.18 9.29 -2.76
N ALA A 195 5.65 8.21 -3.33
CA ALA A 195 5.98 7.81 -4.70
C ALA A 195 5.67 8.90 -5.71
N VAL A 196 4.50 9.56 -5.58
CA VAL A 196 4.05 10.60 -6.52
C VAL A 196 4.46 12.02 -6.14
N GLY A 197 5.29 12.20 -5.10
CA GLY A 197 5.87 13.49 -4.74
C GLY A 197 4.91 14.44 -4.01
N ILE A 198 3.92 13.94 -3.29
CA ILE A 198 3.02 14.72 -2.43
C ILE A 198 3.59 14.82 -1.00
N LEU A 199 4.18 13.73 -0.49
CA LEU A 199 4.92 13.70 0.77
C LEU A 199 6.41 13.57 0.49
N ASP A 200 7.24 14.16 1.34
CA ASP A 200 8.70 14.06 1.25
C ASP A 200 9.18 12.67 1.68
N GLY A 201 8.52 12.07 2.66
CA GLY A 201 8.87 10.77 3.19
C GLY A 201 7.76 10.19 4.06
N VAL A 202 7.96 8.97 4.50
CA VAL A 202 7.07 8.27 5.42
C VAL A 202 7.86 7.44 6.41
N ILE A 203 7.36 7.35 7.63
CA ILE A 203 7.75 6.40 8.67
C ILE A 203 6.49 5.66 9.09
N ASP A 204 6.53 4.35 9.05
CA ASP A 204 5.43 3.53 9.54
C ASP A 204 5.98 2.27 10.24
N HIS A 205 5.39 1.91 11.37
CA HIS A 205 5.79 0.76 12.19
C HIS A 205 4.62 -0.19 12.45
N ASN A 206 3.46 0.09 11.84
CA ASN A 206 2.21 -0.62 12.15
C ASN A 206 1.50 -1.18 10.91
N VAL A 207 2.23 -1.49 9.86
CA VAL A 207 1.66 -2.02 8.61
C VAL A 207 1.85 -3.51 8.46
N ARG A 208 1.06 -4.09 7.59
CA ARG A 208 1.21 -5.44 7.07
C ARG A 208 1.51 -5.41 5.58
N ILE A 209 1.74 -6.57 4.99
CA ILE A 209 2.20 -6.63 3.60
C ILE A 209 1.18 -6.05 2.62
N TRP A 210 -0.11 -6.25 2.84
CA TRP A 210 -1.16 -5.75 1.95
C TRP A 210 -1.29 -4.23 1.97
N ASP A 211 -0.96 -3.56 3.10
CA ASP A 211 -0.99 -2.11 3.24
C ASP A 211 0.07 -1.41 2.35
N ILE A 212 1.16 -2.12 2.01
CA ILE A 212 2.32 -1.52 1.30
C ILE A 212 2.66 -2.19 -0.03
N ALA A 213 2.20 -3.41 -0.27
CA ALA A 213 2.61 -4.21 -1.43
C ALA A 213 2.42 -3.50 -2.76
N ALA A 214 1.32 -2.74 -2.92
CA ALA A 214 1.06 -1.99 -4.13
C ALA A 214 1.88 -0.69 -4.24
N ALA A 215 2.18 -0.03 -3.12
CA ALA A 215 2.88 1.24 -3.13
C ALA A 215 4.41 1.10 -3.23
N VAL A 216 4.97 0.00 -2.75
CA VAL A 216 6.43 -0.28 -2.82
C VAL A 216 6.98 -0.20 -4.24
N PRO A 217 6.43 -0.90 -5.26
CA PRO A 217 6.93 -0.79 -6.62
C PRO A 217 6.72 0.61 -7.23
N LEU A 218 5.74 1.38 -6.76
CA LEU A 218 5.56 2.77 -7.17
C LEU A 218 6.72 3.65 -6.68
N VAL A 219 7.12 3.51 -5.41
CA VAL A 219 8.26 4.25 -4.85
C VAL A 219 9.53 3.94 -5.64
N TRP A 220 9.81 2.66 -5.91
CA TRP A 220 10.97 2.25 -6.70
C TRP A 220 10.93 2.83 -8.12
N ALA A 221 9.77 2.78 -8.79
CA ALA A 221 9.60 3.34 -10.13
C ALA A 221 9.74 4.87 -10.16
N GLY A 222 9.35 5.54 -9.06
CA GLY A 222 9.52 6.98 -8.87
C GLY A 222 10.94 7.42 -8.50
N GLY A 223 11.90 6.47 -8.39
CA GLY A 223 13.29 6.73 -8.04
C GLY A 223 13.54 6.88 -6.53
N GLY A 224 12.61 6.40 -5.70
CA GLY A 224 12.75 6.37 -4.25
C GLY A 224 13.21 5.02 -3.71
N GLU A 225 13.33 4.96 -2.39
CA GLU A 225 13.70 3.78 -1.61
C GLU A 225 12.64 3.48 -0.57
N VAL A 226 12.46 2.18 -0.29
CA VAL A 226 11.75 1.69 0.89
C VAL A 226 12.73 0.85 1.68
N GLN A 227 13.09 1.31 2.88
CA GLN A 227 14.06 0.64 3.77
C GLN A 227 13.30 0.01 4.93
N PHE A 228 13.25 -1.33 4.93
CA PHE A 228 12.66 -2.10 6.03
C PHE A 228 13.62 -2.16 7.21
N LEU A 229 13.13 -1.80 8.40
CA LEU A 229 13.93 -1.67 9.61
C LEU A 229 13.87 -2.90 10.53
N ASN A 230 12.96 -3.83 10.26
CA ASN A 230 12.78 -5.06 11.02
C ASN A 230 12.90 -6.34 10.16
N GLY A 231 13.71 -6.27 9.11
CA GLY A 231 14.03 -7.41 8.23
C GLY A 231 13.44 -7.32 6.84
N GLU A 232 14.00 -8.07 5.92
CA GLU A 232 13.57 -8.16 4.52
C GLU A 232 12.13 -8.67 4.41
N GLN A 233 11.31 -7.97 3.62
CA GLN A 233 9.91 -8.35 3.40
C GLN A 233 9.69 -9.08 2.07
N PHE A 234 10.62 -8.93 1.13
CA PHE A 234 10.56 -9.55 -0.19
C PHE A 234 11.84 -10.35 -0.50
N PRO A 235 11.74 -11.48 -1.21
CA PRO A 235 10.52 -12.05 -1.77
C PRO A 235 9.57 -12.61 -0.71
N LEU A 236 8.28 -12.35 -0.86
CA LEU A 236 7.24 -12.92 -0.01
C LEU A 236 7.22 -14.44 -0.21
N ARG A 237 7.45 -15.19 0.87
CA ARG A 237 7.51 -16.66 0.83
C ARG A 237 6.22 -17.32 1.24
N GLN A 238 5.46 -16.64 2.08
CA GLN A 238 4.14 -17.07 2.54
C GLN A 238 3.28 -15.84 2.84
N PHE A 239 1.99 -15.96 2.67
CA PHE A 239 1.01 -14.98 3.08
C PHE A 239 0.34 -15.43 4.38
N ASP A 240 0.32 -14.56 5.38
CA ASP A 240 -0.23 -14.85 6.70
C ASP A 240 -0.94 -13.61 7.25
N LEU A 241 -2.22 -13.74 7.57
CA LEU A 241 -2.99 -12.64 8.18
C LEU A 241 -2.48 -12.26 9.58
N LYS A 242 -1.75 -13.16 10.24
CA LYS A 242 -1.13 -12.96 11.56
C LYS A 242 0.34 -12.53 11.48
N MET A 243 0.84 -12.21 10.28
CA MET A 243 2.23 -11.79 10.08
C MET A 243 2.61 -10.61 10.99
N PRO A 244 3.89 -10.51 11.42
CA PRO A 244 4.37 -9.37 12.21
C PRO A 244 4.16 -8.04 11.50
N ARG A 245 4.02 -6.98 12.29
CA ARG A 245 3.99 -5.61 11.76
C ARG A 245 5.33 -5.28 11.14
N ILE A 246 5.29 -4.57 10.01
CA ILE A 246 6.45 -4.11 9.27
C ILE A 246 6.78 -2.70 9.75
N PHE A 247 8.08 -2.47 9.96
CA PHE A 247 8.61 -1.15 10.27
C PHE A 247 9.51 -0.70 9.12
N TYR A 248 9.22 0.47 8.53
CA TYR A 248 9.97 0.99 7.39
C TYR A 248 10.03 2.52 7.37
N VAL A 249 10.99 3.02 6.61
CA VAL A 249 11.07 4.41 6.15
C VAL A 249 11.09 4.42 4.63
N ALA A 250 10.52 5.47 4.00
CA ALA A 250 10.60 5.62 2.56
C ALA A 250 10.69 7.09 2.15
N GLY A 251 11.32 7.32 0.99
CA GLY A 251 11.57 8.62 0.38
C GLY A 251 12.66 8.49 -0.66
N ASN A 252 13.33 9.59 -1.02
CA ASN A 252 14.62 9.49 -1.73
C ASN A 252 15.73 9.07 -0.73
N ALA A 253 16.92 8.73 -1.22
CA ALA A 253 18.01 8.23 -0.38
C ALA A 253 18.40 9.18 0.76
N ALA A 254 18.45 10.51 0.51
CA ALA A 254 18.77 11.50 1.53
C ALA A 254 17.67 11.62 2.59
N VAL A 255 16.42 11.49 2.18
CA VAL A 255 15.25 11.44 3.08
C VAL A 255 15.33 10.21 3.98
N CYS A 256 15.54 9.02 3.42
CA CYS A 256 15.65 7.78 4.18
C CYS A 256 16.79 7.84 5.20
N ALA A 257 17.96 8.35 4.81
CA ALA A 257 19.10 8.52 5.72
C ALA A 257 18.71 9.44 6.90
N ARG A 258 18.10 10.60 6.62
CA ARG A 258 17.71 11.55 7.68
C ARG A 258 16.62 11.02 8.61
N LEU A 259 15.63 10.27 8.06
CA LEU A 259 14.61 9.65 8.89
C LEU A 259 15.21 8.61 9.85
N ARG A 260 16.16 7.82 9.39
CA ARG A 260 16.87 6.86 10.24
C ARG A 260 17.67 7.53 11.35
N GLU A 261 18.43 8.58 11.04
CA GLU A 261 19.15 9.38 12.06
C GLU A 261 18.21 9.84 13.18
N VAL A 262 17.02 10.34 12.84
CA VAL A 262 16.03 10.79 13.84
C VAL A 262 15.47 9.62 14.65
N LEU A 263 15.35 8.44 14.05
CA LEU A 263 14.89 7.24 14.76
C LEU A 263 15.94 6.68 15.73
N GLU A 264 17.24 6.83 15.42
CA GLU A 264 18.36 6.29 16.16
C GLU A 264 18.90 7.24 17.25
N ALA A 265 18.61 8.55 17.16
CA ALA A 265 19.01 9.57 18.14
C ALA A 265 18.36 9.39 19.51
#